data_8d479c71bfcb13a433cf7b29cf7bbd09
#
_entry.id   8d479c71bfcb13a433cf7b29cf7bbd09
#
_cell.length_a   1.000
_cell.length_b   1.000
_cell.length_c   1.000
_cell.angle_alpha   90.00
_cell.angle_beta   90.00
_cell.angle_gamma   90.00
#
_symmetry.space_group_name_H-M   'P 1'
#
loop_
_entity.id
_entity.type
_entity.pdbx_description
1 polymer ?
#
loop_
_entity_poly.entity_id
_entity_poly.type
_entity_poly.pdbx_seq_one_letter_code
_entity_poly.pdbx_strand_id
1 'polypeptide(L)'
;MREIDITEKCLEFIDKQNDRVSLKFFQLVEVIGEIKVVNSNFLKKLQSTQFYELRIKAGNEYRIVIFAIDHLNFAECTKAVCLCGFQKKGIKDYKKAIKQAEKILEDYLKEK
;
A
#
# COMPACT_ATOMS: atom_id res chain seq x y z
N MET A 1 -2.59 -17.63 0.64
CA MET A 1 -1.48 -16.78 1.08
C MET A 1 -1.01 -15.89 -0.06
N ARG A 2 -0.76 -14.61 0.19
CA ARG A 2 -0.26 -13.68 -0.82
C ARG A 2 1.19 -13.35 -0.60
N GLU A 3 1.90 -13.20 -1.68
CA GLU A 3 3.25 -12.67 -1.66
C GLU A 3 3.16 -11.15 -1.76
N ILE A 4 3.71 -10.46 -0.77
CA ILE A 4 3.66 -8.99 -0.71
C ILE A 4 5.06 -8.46 -0.92
N ASP A 5 5.24 -7.73 -2.02
CA ASP A 5 6.49 -7.06 -2.32
C ASP A 5 6.43 -5.61 -1.83
N ILE A 6 7.57 -5.06 -1.45
CA ILE A 6 7.65 -3.69 -0.94
C ILE A 6 8.75 -2.97 -1.72
N THR A 7 8.38 -1.88 -2.40
CA THR A 7 9.36 -1.12 -3.18
C THR A 7 10.32 -0.37 -2.26
N GLU A 8 11.46 0.00 -2.81
CA GLU A 8 12.44 0.82 -2.11
C GLU A 8 11.84 2.15 -1.68
N LYS A 9 11.02 2.77 -2.54
CA LYS A 9 10.35 4.03 -2.22
C LYS A 9 9.41 3.90 -1.01
N CYS A 10 8.69 2.79 -0.94
CA CYS A 10 7.82 2.52 0.20
C CYS A 10 8.64 2.34 1.48
N LEU A 11 9.73 1.57 1.42
CA LEU A 11 10.60 1.37 2.56
C LEU A 11 11.24 2.69 3.03
N GLU A 12 11.66 3.55 2.11
CA GLU A 12 12.20 4.86 2.44
C GLU A 12 11.18 5.70 3.21
N PHE A 13 9.92 5.67 2.77
CA PHE A 13 8.87 6.39 3.48
C PHE A 13 8.70 5.86 4.89
N ILE A 14 8.61 4.54 5.06
CA ILE A 14 8.41 3.90 6.36
C ILE A 14 9.58 4.18 7.30
N ASP A 15 10.81 4.14 6.79
CA ASP A 15 12.01 4.39 7.59
C ASP A 15 12.07 5.81 8.17
N LYS A 16 11.40 6.75 7.53
CA LYS A 16 11.33 8.15 7.99
C LYS A 16 10.28 8.36 9.08
N GLN A 17 9.43 7.37 9.31
CA GLN A 17 8.38 7.49 10.33
C GLN A 17 8.88 6.95 11.67
N ASN A 18 8.09 7.21 12.74
CA ASN A 18 8.47 6.68 14.06
C ASN A 18 8.23 5.16 14.10
N ASP A 19 8.74 4.54 15.18
CA ASP A 19 8.71 3.08 15.32
C ASP A 19 7.29 2.50 15.37
N ARG A 20 6.32 3.25 15.88
CA ARG A 20 4.92 2.79 15.94
C ARG A 20 4.35 2.61 14.54
N VAL A 21 4.61 3.55 13.64
CA VAL A 21 4.15 3.48 12.26
C VAL A 21 4.81 2.30 11.55
N SER A 22 6.12 2.19 11.71
CA SER A 22 6.91 1.12 11.10
C SER A 22 6.42 -0.26 11.56
N LEU A 23 6.25 -0.43 12.87
CA LEU A 23 5.77 -1.69 13.44
C LEU A 23 4.39 -2.05 12.90
N LYS A 24 3.46 -1.10 12.89
CA LYS A 24 2.10 -1.32 12.37
C LYS A 24 2.11 -1.67 10.90
N PHE A 25 2.96 -1.01 10.11
CA PHE A 25 3.09 -1.31 8.69
C PHE A 25 3.45 -2.77 8.48
N PHE A 26 4.50 -3.24 9.13
CA PHE A 26 4.96 -4.62 8.95
C PHE A 26 3.95 -5.64 9.49
N GLN A 27 3.25 -5.32 10.57
CA GLN A 27 2.18 -6.17 11.08
C GLN A 27 1.04 -6.29 10.05
N LEU A 28 0.64 -5.18 9.43
CA LEU A 28 -0.42 -5.19 8.45
C LEU A 28 0.00 -5.88 7.15
N VAL A 29 1.26 -5.76 6.76
CA VAL A 29 1.79 -6.51 5.61
C VAL A 29 1.65 -8.01 5.85
N GLU A 30 1.95 -8.47 7.06
CA GLU A 30 1.75 -9.86 7.43
C GLU A 30 0.28 -10.26 7.32
N VAL A 31 -0.61 -9.44 7.87
CA VAL A 31 -2.06 -9.70 7.84
C VAL A 31 -2.56 -9.81 6.40
N ILE A 32 -2.24 -8.85 5.54
CA ILE A 32 -2.73 -8.87 4.16
C ILE A 32 -2.09 -10.00 3.34
N GLY A 33 -0.96 -10.52 3.78
CA GLY A 33 -0.34 -11.68 3.16
C GLY A 33 -1.04 -13.00 3.50
N GLU A 34 -1.62 -13.08 4.70
CA GLU A 34 -2.21 -14.32 5.21
C GLU A 34 -3.71 -14.43 5.03
N ILE A 35 -4.45 -13.32 5.12
CA ILE A 35 -5.91 -13.30 5.14
C ILE A 35 -6.47 -13.04 3.75
N LYS A 36 -7.37 -13.91 3.27
CA LYS A 36 -7.95 -13.78 1.94
C LYS A 36 -8.76 -12.50 1.78
N VAL A 37 -9.69 -12.25 2.70
CA VAL A 37 -10.55 -11.06 2.66
C VAL A 37 -10.16 -10.15 3.82
N VAL A 38 -9.53 -9.02 3.49
CA VAL A 38 -9.05 -8.07 4.48
C VAL A 38 -10.14 -7.07 4.82
N ASN A 39 -10.29 -6.79 6.11
CA ASN A 39 -11.26 -5.81 6.59
C ASN A 39 -11.01 -4.45 5.94
N SER A 40 -12.10 -3.80 5.49
CA SER A 40 -12.02 -2.50 4.81
C SER A 40 -11.51 -1.36 5.71
N ASN A 41 -11.45 -1.58 7.02
CA ASN A 41 -10.82 -0.61 7.92
C ASN A 41 -9.30 -0.55 7.71
N PHE A 42 -8.70 -1.61 7.16
CA PHE A 42 -7.26 -1.70 6.94
C PHE A 42 -6.89 -1.59 5.47
N LEU A 43 -7.70 -2.16 4.56
CA LEU A 43 -7.41 -2.14 3.14
C LEU A 43 -8.67 -1.81 2.35
N LYS A 44 -8.61 -0.74 1.56
CA LYS A 44 -9.75 -0.27 0.79
C LYS A 44 -9.35 0.09 -0.63
N LYS A 45 -10.25 -0.22 -1.59
CA LYS A 45 -10.05 0.17 -2.99
C LYS A 45 -10.11 1.69 -3.13
N LEU A 46 -9.14 2.26 -3.82
CA LEU A 46 -9.17 3.68 -4.18
C LEU A 46 -10.01 3.84 -5.44
N GLN A 47 -11.14 4.50 -5.30
CA GLN A 47 -12.11 4.65 -6.39
C GLN A 47 -11.48 5.34 -7.60
N SER A 48 -11.89 4.88 -8.78
CA SER A 48 -11.40 5.39 -10.07
C SER A 48 -9.91 5.18 -10.30
N THR A 49 -9.31 4.25 -9.58
CA THR A 49 -7.90 3.87 -9.76
C THR A 49 -7.77 2.35 -9.81
N GLN A 50 -6.57 1.90 -10.16
CA GLN A 50 -6.22 0.48 -10.10
C GLN A 50 -5.60 0.10 -8.75
N PHE A 51 -5.60 1.02 -7.79
CA PHE A 51 -4.89 0.83 -6.52
C PHE A 51 -5.81 0.58 -5.34
N TYR A 52 -5.19 0.06 -4.27
CA TYR A 52 -5.79 -0.07 -2.95
C TYR A 52 -4.99 0.78 -1.98
N GLU A 53 -5.61 1.18 -0.88
CA GLU A 53 -4.90 1.86 0.20
C GLU A 53 -4.87 0.99 1.44
N LEU A 54 -3.69 0.85 2.02
CA LEU A 54 -3.51 0.24 3.32
C LEU A 54 -3.53 1.38 4.34
N ARG A 55 -4.38 1.26 5.35
CA ARG A 55 -4.61 2.33 6.34
C ARG A 55 -3.85 2.05 7.62
N ILE A 56 -2.99 2.98 8.01
CA ILE A 56 -2.22 2.90 9.24
C ILE A 56 -2.59 4.07 10.11
N LYS A 57 -3.06 3.80 11.33
CA LYS A 57 -3.36 4.83 12.31
C LYS A 57 -2.41 4.68 13.49
N ALA A 58 -1.56 5.68 13.69
CA ALA A 58 -0.57 5.66 14.77
C ALA A 58 -0.27 7.11 15.16
N GLY A 59 -1.21 7.72 15.90
CA GLY A 59 -1.17 9.14 16.20
C GLY A 59 -1.75 9.95 15.06
N ASN A 60 -1.14 9.82 13.88
CA ASN A 60 -1.63 10.42 12.63
C ASN A 60 -2.16 9.32 11.71
N GLU A 61 -2.70 9.74 10.57
CA GLU A 61 -3.22 8.85 9.55
C GLU A 61 -2.19 8.68 8.44
N TYR A 62 -1.84 7.44 8.14
CA TYR A 62 -0.90 7.12 7.06
C TYR A 62 -1.56 6.19 6.07
N ARG A 63 -1.14 6.28 4.81
CA ARG A 63 -1.68 5.45 3.74
C ARG A 63 -0.54 4.87 2.92
N ILE A 64 -0.66 3.60 2.57
CA ILE A 64 0.28 2.94 1.66
C ILE A 64 -0.51 2.55 0.42
N VAL A 65 -0.03 2.96 -0.76
CA VAL A 65 -0.68 2.63 -2.02
C VAL A 65 -0.19 1.26 -2.47
N ILE A 66 -1.15 0.36 -2.72
CA ILE A 66 -0.88 -1.04 -3.07
C ILE A 66 -1.49 -1.37 -4.42
N PHE A 67 -0.80 -2.20 -5.19
CA PHE A 67 -1.29 -2.73 -6.46
C PHE A 67 -1.38 -4.26 -6.39
N ALA A 68 -2.53 -4.81 -6.75
CA ALA A 68 -2.72 -6.26 -6.88
C ALA A 68 -2.22 -6.67 -8.26
N ILE A 69 -1.17 -7.51 -8.31
CA ILE A 69 -0.43 -7.77 -9.54
C ILE A 69 -1.17 -8.73 -10.49
N ASP A 70 -1.65 -9.82 -9.97
CA ASP A 70 -2.19 -10.92 -10.79
C ASP A 70 -3.71 -11.03 -10.81
N HIS A 71 -4.42 -10.10 -10.21
CA HIS A 71 -5.88 -10.09 -10.25
C HIS A 71 -6.40 -8.69 -9.90
N LEU A 72 -7.51 -8.28 -10.53
CA LEU A 72 -8.12 -6.98 -10.25
C LEU A 72 -8.69 -6.89 -8.84
N ASN A 73 -9.21 -8.00 -8.32
CA ASN A 73 -9.76 -8.06 -6.98
C ASN A 73 -8.68 -8.51 -6.01
N PHE A 74 -8.41 -7.70 -4.99
CA PHE A 74 -7.36 -8.01 -4.02
C PHE A 74 -7.60 -9.36 -3.33
N ALA A 75 -8.85 -9.69 -3.02
CA ALA A 75 -9.16 -10.97 -2.35
C ALA A 75 -8.72 -12.18 -3.17
N GLU A 76 -8.69 -12.04 -4.48
CA GLU A 76 -8.31 -13.13 -5.40
C GLU A 76 -6.84 -13.09 -5.83
N CYS A 77 -6.13 -12.00 -5.56
CA CYS A 77 -4.73 -11.92 -5.99
C CYS A 77 -3.83 -12.77 -5.11
N THR A 78 -2.75 -13.27 -5.70
CA THR A 78 -1.71 -14.02 -4.99
C THR A 78 -0.43 -13.22 -4.83
N LYS A 79 -0.34 -12.08 -5.52
CA LYS A 79 0.81 -11.19 -5.47
C LYS A 79 0.35 -9.74 -5.46
N ALA A 80 0.96 -8.95 -4.57
CA ALA A 80 0.68 -7.51 -4.49
C ALA A 80 1.97 -6.77 -4.16
N VAL A 81 2.00 -5.49 -4.46
CA VAL A 81 3.16 -4.65 -4.20
C VAL A 81 2.77 -3.36 -3.50
N CYS A 82 3.50 -3.03 -2.43
CA CYS A 82 3.39 -1.75 -1.73
C CYS A 82 4.26 -0.74 -2.46
N LEU A 83 3.66 0.24 -3.12
CA LEU A 83 4.37 1.15 -4.03
C LEU A 83 4.96 2.37 -3.35
N CYS A 84 4.18 3.07 -2.54
CA CYS A 84 4.61 4.28 -1.85
C CYS A 84 3.68 4.56 -0.69
N GLY A 85 4.09 5.50 0.17
CA GLY A 85 3.28 5.89 1.32
C GLY A 85 3.24 7.39 1.48
N PHE A 86 2.25 7.85 2.25
CA PHE A 86 2.10 9.27 2.57
C PHE A 86 1.32 9.44 3.87
N GLN A 87 1.51 10.58 4.51
CA GLN A 87 0.70 10.98 5.65
C GLN A 87 -0.54 11.68 5.13
N LYS A 88 -1.72 11.17 5.49
CA LYS A 88 -2.97 11.76 5.04
C LYS A 88 -3.30 13.00 5.84
N LYS A 89 -3.34 14.15 5.18
CA LYS A 89 -3.73 15.43 5.77
C LYS A 89 -4.94 16.02 5.04
N GLY A 90 -5.15 15.66 3.77
CA GLY A 90 -6.24 16.16 2.95
C GLY A 90 -6.34 15.43 1.62
N ILE A 91 -7.32 15.83 0.81
CA ILE A 91 -7.60 15.20 -0.49
C ILE A 91 -6.43 15.34 -1.47
N LYS A 92 -5.70 16.44 -1.41
CA LYS A 92 -4.57 16.71 -2.30
C LYS A 92 -3.47 15.64 -2.19
N ASP A 93 -3.32 15.07 -0.99
CA ASP A 93 -2.30 14.05 -0.75
C ASP A 93 -2.56 12.80 -1.58
N TYR A 94 -3.83 12.44 -1.77
CA TYR A 94 -4.21 11.28 -2.59
C TYR A 94 -3.82 11.46 -4.05
N LYS A 95 -4.12 12.62 -4.63
CA LYS A 95 -3.79 12.89 -6.04
C LYS A 95 -2.30 12.76 -6.30
N LYS A 96 -1.51 13.36 -5.42
CA LYS A 96 -0.05 13.32 -5.53
C LYS A 96 0.48 11.90 -5.38
N ALA A 97 -0.04 11.16 -4.40
CA ALA A 97 0.39 9.79 -4.13
C ALA A 97 0.01 8.83 -5.27
N ILE A 98 -1.18 8.98 -5.83
CA ILE A 98 -1.64 8.15 -6.95
C ILE A 98 -0.73 8.37 -8.17
N LYS A 99 -0.40 9.62 -8.46
CA LYS A 99 0.48 9.95 -9.57
C LYS A 99 1.87 9.35 -9.37
N GLN A 100 2.39 9.44 -8.16
CA GLN A 100 3.67 8.84 -7.81
C GLN A 100 3.62 7.32 -7.92
N ALA A 101 2.52 6.73 -7.45
CA ALA A 101 2.34 5.27 -7.50
C ALA A 101 2.29 4.75 -8.93
N GLU A 102 1.64 5.49 -9.85
CA GLU A 102 1.57 5.11 -11.26
C GLU A 102 2.96 5.03 -11.87
N LYS A 103 3.80 6.01 -11.56
CA LYS A 103 5.18 6.02 -12.07
C LYS A 103 6.02 4.90 -11.47
N ILE A 104 5.90 4.69 -10.17
CA ILE A 104 6.62 3.62 -9.48
C ILE A 104 6.18 2.25 -10.02
N LEU A 105 4.90 2.07 -10.26
CA LEU A 105 4.36 0.83 -10.81
C LEU A 105 4.93 0.56 -12.21
N GLU A 106 4.98 1.59 -13.05
CA GLU A 106 5.53 1.47 -14.39
C GLU A 106 6.97 0.96 -14.33
N ASP A 107 7.79 1.57 -13.47
CA ASP A 107 9.19 1.16 -13.29
C ASP A 107 9.28 -0.25 -12.71
N TYR A 108 8.45 -0.56 -11.73
CA TYR A 108 8.42 -1.88 -11.09
C TYR A 108 8.11 -2.99 -12.10
N LEU A 109 7.10 -2.78 -12.94
CA LEU A 109 6.71 -3.78 -13.95
C LEU A 109 7.77 -3.99 -15.03
N LYS A 110 8.56 -2.96 -15.34
CA LYS A 110 9.63 -3.08 -16.32
C LYS A 110 10.80 -3.94 -15.83
N GLU A 111 10.97 -4.02 -14.52
CA GLU A 111 12.07 -4.80 -13.93
C GLU A 111 11.70 -6.28 -13.76
N LYS A 112 10.46 -6.65 -14.04
CA LYS A 112 9.97 -8.03 -13.90
C LYS A 112 9.87 -8.79 -15.27
#